data_c373579f517ff1ba4ca2ca8a584bad2c
#
_entry.id   c373579f517ff1ba4ca2ca8a584bad2c
#
_cell.length_a   1.000
_cell.length_b   1.000
_cell.length_c   1.000
_cell.angle_alpha   90.00
_cell.angle_beta   90.00
_cell.angle_gamma   90.00
#
_symmetry.space_group_name_H-M   'P 1'
#
loop_
_entity.id
_entity.type
_entity.pdbx_description
1 polymer ?
#
loop_
_entity_poly.entity_id
_entity_poly.type
_entity_poly.pdbx_seq_one_letter_code
_entity_poly.pdbx_strand_id
1 'polypeptide(L)'
;MFESSLKKLAFGFSVISTLAACGTQNITELHGKSISSTTLTESAVEEYRKFVAFEANEMMDWTDASYFAAKALNILQNPEALQPEDYRDWNIDERFVAEISTAENRLKMAMHLIGTSDEPKALATAITSFDCWIEQAEEGWQNDHIAACKDAFNGSIRSIEEQIGVEITDAGDAKARFVVYHDLNQPQSVSAGFVHVASEPLDAFGVSMVAETWDRNL
;
A
#
# COMPACT_ATOMS: atom_id res chain seq x y z
N MET A 1 -38.75 -4.24 -51.11
CA MET A 1 -37.43 -3.58 -51.01
C MET A 1 -37.23 -2.96 -49.60
N PHE A 2 -37.68 -3.67 -48.52
CA PHE A 2 -37.69 -3.14 -47.14
C PHE A 2 -37.12 -4.13 -46.07
N GLU A 3 -36.56 -5.28 -46.48
CA GLU A 3 -36.08 -6.32 -45.53
C GLU A 3 -34.57 -6.33 -45.24
N SER A 4 -33.77 -5.49 -45.92
CA SER A 4 -32.30 -5.56 -45.76
C SER A 4 -31.74 -4.63 -44.69
N SER A 5 -32.54 -3.68 -44.17
CA SER A 5 -32.04 -2.71 -43.15
C SER A 5 -32.13 -3.21 -41.69
N LEU A 6 -33.05 -4.13 -41.38
CA LEU A 6 -33.23 -4.60 -39.99
C LEU A 6 -32.15 -5.58 -39.54
N LYS A 7 -31.52 -6.31 -40.47
CA LYS A 7 -30.47 -7.29 -40.14
C LYS A 7 -29.12 -6.65 -39.77
N LYS A 8 -28.88 -5.39 -40.14
CA LYS A 8 -27.61 -4.68 -39.82
C LYS A 8 -27.61 -4.00 -38.46
N LEU A 9 -28.78 -3.72 -37.88
CA LEU A 9 -28.87 -3.13 -36.54
C LEU A 9 -28.69 -4.17 -35.41
N ALA A 10 -29.05 -5.44 -35.66
CA ALA A 10 -28.95 -6.48 -34.63
C ALA A 10 -27.52 -6.93 -34.36
N PHE A 11 -26.59 -6.74 -35.30
CA PHE A 11 -25.18 -7.17 -35.14
C PHE A 11 -24.31 -6.16 -34.36
N GLY A 12 -24.69 -4.87 -34.38
CA GLY A 12 -23.95 -3.82 -33.63
C GLY A 12 -24.19 -3.86 -32.13
N PHE A 13 -25.36 -4.33 -31.69
CA PHE A 13 -25.71 -4.34 -30.26
C PHE A 13 -25.10 -5.50 -29.49
N SER A 14 -24.74 -6.61 -30.17
CA SER A 14 -24.16 -7.81 -29.52
C SER A 14 -22.70 -7.65 -29.18
N VAL A 15 -21.96 -6.77 -29.87
CA VAL A 15 -20.49 -6.57 -29.60
C VAL A 15 -20.24 -5.65 -28.42
N ILE A 16 -21.12 -4.67 -28.18
CA ILE A 16 -20.99 -3.72 -27.07
C ILE A 16 -21.28 -4.43 -25.73
N SER A 17 -22.20 -5.38 -25.70
CA SER A 17 -22.53 -6.13 -24.46
C SER A 17 -21.41 -7.08 -23.99
N THR A 18 -20.51 -7.53 -24.87
CA THR A 18 -19.44 -8.46 -24.52
C THR A 18 -18.21 -7.76 -23.95
N LEU A 19 -17.96 -6.50 -24.29
CA LEU A 19 -16.83 -5.73 -23.74
C LEU A 19 -17.11 -5.26 -22.31
N ALA A 20 -18.34 -4.87 -21.99
CA ALA A 20 -18.74 -4.50 -20.64
C ALA A 20 -18.73 -5.70 -19.66
N ALA A 21 -18.98 -6.92 -20.16
CA ALA A 21 -19.00 -8.12 -19.32
C ALA A 21 -17.61 -8.55 -18.82
N CYS A 22 -16.54 -8.25 -19.57
CA CYS A 22 -15.17 -8.62 -19.14
C CYS A 22 -14.65 -7.73 -18.00
N GLY A 23 -15.01 -6.43 -17.97
CA GLY A 23 -14.56 -5.51 -16.94
C GLY A 23 -15.10 -5.79 -15.54
N THR A 24 -16.32 -6.32 -15.41
CA THR A 24 -16.95 -6.60 -14.12
C THR A 24 -16.69 -7.99 -13.58
N GLN A 25 -16.06 -8.88 -14.36
CA GLN A 25 -15.83 -10.26 -13.95
C GLN A 25 -14.86 -10.34 -12.77
N ASN A 26 -13.73 -9.63 -12.82
CA ASN A 26 -12.74 -9.60 -11.74
C ASN A 26 -13.34 -9.05 -10.43
N ILE A 27 -14.14 -7.98 -10.54
CA ILE A 27 -14.82 -7.36 -9.40
C ILE A 27 -15.76 -8.37 -8.73
N THR A 28 -16.60 -9.03 -9.54
CA THR A 28 -17.57 -10.04 -9.06
C THR A 28 -16.83 -11.24 -8.43
N GLU A 29 -15.75 -11.71 -9.07
CA GLU A 29 -14.97 -12.82 -8.57
C GLU A 29 -14.30 -12.47 -7.23
N LEU A 30 -13.67 -11.29 -7.12
CA LEU A 30 -13.04 -10.83 -5.89
C LEU A 30 -14.05 -10.73 -4.74
N HIS A 31 -15.22 -10.14 -4.98
CA HIS A 31 -16.28 -10.05 -3.97
C HIS A 31 -16.81 -11.40 -3.51
N GLY A 32 -16.78 -12.41 -4.39
CA GLY A 32 -17.21 -13.78 -4.08
C GLY A 32 -16.19 -14.59 -3.27
N LYS A 33 -14.94 -14.13 -3.10
CA LYS A 33 -13.90 -14.85 -2.33
C LYS A 33 -14.17 -14.76 -0.82
N SER A 34 -14.01 -15.88 -0.13
CA SER A 34 -13.95 -15.91 1.34
C SER A 34 -12.50 -15.69 1.76
N ILE A 35 -12.26 -14.64 2.57
CA ILE A 35 -10.91 -14.22 2.99
C ILE A 35 -10.90 -14.18 4.52
N SER A 36 -9.88 -14.77 5.15
CA SER A 36 -9.74 -14.85 6.61
C SER A 36 -8.97 -13.68 7.21
N SER A 37 -8.20 -12.93 6.41
CA SER A 37 -7.35 -11.79 6.83
C SER A 37 -6.37 -12.15 7.96
N THR A 38 -5.83 -13.37 7.92
CA THR A 38 -4.86 -13.85 8.92
C THR A 38 -3.41 -13.74 8.45
N THR A 39 -3.19 -13.60 7.15
CA THR A 39 -1.88 -13.39 6.53
C THR A 39 -1.78 -12.00 5.92
N LEU A 40 -0.55 -11.56 5.62
CA LEU A 40 -0.31 -10.31 4.90
C LEU A 40 -1.05 -10.30 3.55
N THR A 41 -0.95 -11.39 2.80
CA THR A 41 -1.62 -11.58 1.51
C THR A 41 -3.14 -11.41 1.64
N GLU A 42 -3.76 -12.14 2.56
CA GLU A 42 -5.21 -12.09 2.77
C GLU A 42 -5.67 -10.71 3.26
N SER A 43 -4.89 -10.09 4.15
CA SER A 43 -5.16 -8.74 4.64
C SER A 43 -5.09 -7.71 3.51
N ALA A 44 -4.08 -7.80 2.64
CA ALA A 44 -3.96 -6.91 1.49
C ALA A 44 -5.12 -7.09 0.50
N VAL A 45 -5.51 -8.33 0.21
CA VAL A 45 -6.65 -8.61 -0.67
C VAL A 45 -7.97 -8.07 -0.09
N GLU A 46 -8.14 -8.12 1.23
CA GLU A 46 -9.29 -7.51 1.88
C GLU A 46 -9.31 -5.98 1.77
N GLU A 47 -8.14 -5.33 1.89
CA GLU A 47 -8.02 -3.89 1.69
C GLU A 47 -8.27 -3.52 0.21
N TYR A 48 -7.70 -4.26 -0.75
CA TYR A 48 -8.02 -4.06 -2.17
C TYR A 48 -9.50 -4.27 -2.47
N ARG A 49 -10.17 -5.21 -1.83
CA ARG A 49 -11.63 -5.42 -2.01
C ARG A 49 -12.44 -4.17 -1.60
N LYS A 50 -12.02 -3.49 -0.53
CA LYS A 50 -12.64 -2.22 -0.10
C LYS A 50 -12.37 -1.11 -1.12
N PHE A 51 -11.13 -1.02 -1.60
CA PHE A 51 -10.73 -0.04 -2.61
C PHE A 51 -11.49 -0.27 -3.93
N VAL A 52 -11.55 -1.50 -4.41
CA VAL A 52 -12.35 -1.88 -5.59
C VAL A 52 -13.83 -1.52 -5.42
N ALA A 53 -14.40 -1.72 -4.22
CA ALA A 53 -15.78 -1.34 -3.96
C ALA A 53 -15.97 0.18 -3.98
N PHE A 54 -15.01 0.94 -3.51
CA PHE A 54 -15.01 2.40 -3.57
C PHE A 54 -14.96 2.88 -5.03
N GLU A 55 -14.01 2.40 -5.84
CA GLU A 55 -13.90 2.76 -7.26
C GLU A 55 -15.19 2.41 -8.04
N ALA A 56 -15.71 1.20 -7.85
CA ALA A 56 -16.90 0.76 -8.58
C ALA A 56 -18.19 1.48 -8.19
N ASN A 57 -18.39 1.82 -6.89
CA ASN A 57 -19.68 2.27 -6.37
C ASN A 57 -19.73 3.77 -6.06
N GLU A 58 -18.61 4.37 -5.66
CA GLU A 58 -18.56 5.79 -5.31
C GLU A 58 -18.00 6.62 -6.47
N MET A 59 -16.90 6.15 -7.09
CA MET A 59 -16.24 6.81 -8.19
C MET A 59 -16.89 6.49 -9.55
N MET A 60 -17.60 5.37 -9.65
CA MET A 60 -18.12 4.80 -10.91
C MET A 60 -17.01 4.47 -11.91
N ASP A 61 -15.76 4.33 -11.43
CA ASP A 61 -14.64 3.90 -12.24
C ASP A 61 -14.51 2.39 -12.25
N TRP A 62 -15.12 1.78 -13.26
CA TRP A 62 -15.12 0.33 -13.46
C TRP A 62 -13.80 -0.16 -14.05
N THR A 63 -13.00 0.71 -14.63
CA THR A 63 -11.70 0.39 -15.22
C THR A 63 -10.70 0.14 -14.11
N ASP A 64 -10.56 1.08 -13.19
CA ASP A 64 -9.64 0.96 -12.07
C ASP A 64 -10.14 -0.04 -11.04
N ALA A 65 -11.44 -0.10 -10.78
CA ALA A 65 -12.03 -1.18 -10.00
C ALA A 65 -11.67 -2.58 -10.56
N SER A 66 -11.73 -2.77 -11.88
CA SER A 66 -11.36 -4.05 -12.52
C SER A 66 -9.86 -4.32 -12.47
N TYR A 67 -9.04 -3.30 -12.64
CA TYR A 67 -7.58 -3.38 -12.54
C TYR A 67 -7.15 -3.87 -11.15
N PHE A 68 -7.58 -3.18 -10.09
CA PHE A 68 -7.23 -3.56 -8.72
C PHE A 68 -7.89 -4.87 -8.27
N ALA A 69 -9.06 -5.22 -8.81
CA ALA A 69 -9.65 -6.54 -8.59
C ALA A 69 -8.78 -7.65 -9.21
N ALA A 70 -8.26 -7.45 -10.42
CA ALA A 70 -7.36 -8.41 -11.05
C ALA A 70 -6.04 -8.54 -10.28
N LYS A 71 -5.46 -7.42 -9.81
CA LYS A 71 -4.29 -7.40 -8.93
C LYS A 71 -4.53 -8.22 -7.65
N ALA A 72 -5.63 -7.98 -6.96
CA ALA A 72 -5.99 -8.70 -5.74
C ALA A 72 -6.17 -10.21 -5.98
N LEU A 73 -6.83 -10.60 -7.06
CA LEU A 73 -6.99 -12.01 -7.44
C LEU A 73 -5.65 -12.68 -7.79
N ASN A 74 -4.74 -11.95 -8.45
CA ASN A 74 -3.39 -12.45 -8.71
C ASN A 74 -2.60 -12.65 -7.42
N ILE A 75 -2.67 -11.73 -6.47
CA ILE A 75 -2.02 -11.83 -5.16
C ILE A 75 -2.49 -13.07 -4.38
N LEU A 76 -3.78 -13.42 -4.46
CA LEU A 76 -4.30 -14.65 -3.84
C LEU A 76 -3.69 -15.93 -4.40
N GLN A 77 -3.33 -15.93 -5.68
CA GLN A 77 -2.73 -17.09 -6.34
C GLN A 77 -1.20 -17.10 -6.22
N ASN A 78 -0.60 -15.92 -6.18
CA ASN A 78 0.83 -15.68 -6.19
C ASN A 78 1.17 -14.65 -5.11
N PRO A 79 1.39 -15.05 -3.84
CA PRO A 79 1.66 -14.12 -2.75
C PRO A 79 2.86 -13.18 -2.98
N GLU A 80 3.84 -13.62 -3.74
CA GLU A 80 5.02 -12.81 -4.16
C GLU A 80 4.67 -11.67 -5.10
N ALA A 81 3.47 -11.68 -5.70
CA ALA A 81 2.96 -10.58 -6.50
C ALA A 81 2.44 -9.40 -5.66
N LEU A 82 2.44 -9.52 -4.32
CA LEU A 82 2.09 -8.42 -3.43
C LEU A 82 3.22 -7.37 -3.42
N GLN A 83 3.15 -6.47 -4.37
CA GLN A 83 4.04 -5.32 -4.51
C GLN A 83 3.21 -4.06 -4.71
N PRO A 84 3.64 -2.90 -4.17
CA PRO A 84 3.00 -1.63 -4.49
C PRO A 84 3.15 -1.30 -5.97
N GLU A 85 2.26 -0.46 -6.49
CA GLU A 85 2.40 0.10 -7.83
C GLU A 85 3.69 0.92 -7.95
N ASP A 86 4.28 0.89 -9.14
CA ASP A 86 5.35 1.82 -9.48
C ASP A 86 4.72 3.13 -10.00
N TYR A 87 4.78 4.19 -9.21
CA TYR A 87 4.18 5.47 -9.59
C TYR A 87 4.70 6.02 -10.92
N ARG A 88 5.87 5.55 -11.40
CA ARG A 88 6.46 5.97 -12.68
C ARG A 88 5.73 5.40 -13.90
N ASP A 89 4.93 4.35 -13.69
CA ASP A 89 4.09 3.75 -14.73
C ASP A 89 2.73 4.46 -14.88
N TRP A 90 2.44 5.44 -13.99
CA TRP A 90 1.20 6.19 -13.92
C TRP A 90 1.41 7.64 -14.39
N ASN A 91 0.37 8.24 -15.00
CA ASN A 91 0.45 9.62 -15.49
C ASN A 91 0.16 10.65 -14.39
N ILE A 92 0.99 10.67 -13.35
CA ILE A 92 0.84 11.51 -12.18
C ILE A 92 1.30 12.95 -12.45
N ASP A 93 0.51 13.94 -12.02
CA ASP A 93 0.89 15.36 -12.05
C ASP A 93 2.20 15.58 -11.25
N GLU A 94 3.14 16.33 -11.83
CA GLU A 94 4.47 16.60 -11.26
C GLU A 94 4.41 17.13 -9.82
N ARG A 95 3.34 17.85 -9.45
CA ARG A 95 3.14 18.37 -8.08
C ARG A 95 3.08 17.28 -7.01
N PHE A 96 2.70 16.03 -7.36
CA PHE A 96 2.59 14.92 -6.41
C PHE A 96 3.82 14.01 -6.40
N VAL A 97 4.64 14.03 -7.46
CA VAL A 97 5.74 13.08 -7.66
C VAL A 97 6.72 13.05 -6.50
N ALA A 98 7.14 14.21 -6.00
CA ALA A 98 8.13 14.27 -4.93
C ALA A 98 7.61 13.62 -3.64
N GLU A 99 6.35 13.85 -3.29
CA GLU A 99 5.75 13.30 -2.08
C GLU A 99 5.49 11.80 -2.21
N ILE A 100 5.00 11.33 -3.36
CA ILE A 100 4.78 9.91 -3.64
C ILE A 100 6.12 9.15 -3.65
N SER A 101 7.18 9.73 -4.24
CA SER A 101 8.52 9.14 -4.22
C SER A 101 9.06 8.97 -2.78
N THR A 102 8.83 9.96 -1.92
CA THR A 102 9.16 9.89 -0.50
C THR A 102 8.37 8.77 0.20
N ALA A 103 7.07 8.66 -0.08
CA ALA A 103 6.21 7.63 0.45
C ALA A 103 6.64 6.22 -0.01
N GLU A 104 7.05 6.07 -1.26
CA GLU A 104 7.59 4.82 -1.80
C GLU A 104 8.82 4.35 -1.02
N ASN A 105 9.76 5.25 -0.72
CA ASN A 105 10.95 4.94 0.06
C ASN A 105 10.58 4.44 1.46
N ARG A 106 9.66 5.13 2.14
CA ARG A 106 9.16 4.72 3.47
C ARG A 106 8.46 3.37 3.42
N LEU A 107 7.64 3.13 2.40
CA LEU A 107 6.96 1.84 2.22
C LEU A 107 7.95 0.69 2.01
N LYS A 108 8.94 0.86 1.15
CA LYS A 108 9.99 -0.15 0.92
C LYS A 108 10.75 -0.49 2.20
N MET A 109 11.07 0.52 3.02
CA MET A 109 11.70 0.29 4.31
C MET A 109 10.76 -0.46 5.27
N ALA A 110 9.49 -0.10 5.35
CA ALA A 110 8.51 -0.79 6.17
C ALA A 110 8.37 -2.27 5.75
N MET A 111 8.26 -2.54 4.45
CA MET A 111 8.22 -3.91 3.90
C MET A 111 9.46 -4.71 4.28
N HIS A 112 10.64 -4.08 4.23
CA HIS A 112 11.90 -4.71 4.61
C HIS A 112 11.97 -5.03 6.11
N LEU A 113 11.57 -4.10 6.96
CA LEU A 113 11.68 -4.23 8.43
C LEU A 113 10.66 -5.23 9.01
N ILE A 114 9.43 -5.23 8.51
CA ILE A 114 8.40 -6.13 9.01
C ILE A 114 8.58 -7.55 8.44
N GLY A 115 8.94 -7.67 7.17
CA GLY A 115 9.03 -8.96 6.51
C GLY A 115 7.72 -9.74 6.61
N THR A 116 7.78 -10.93 7.21
CA THR A 116 6.62 -11.82 7.44
C THR A 116 6.11 -11.75 8.88
N SER A 117 6.40 -10.68 9.63
CA SER A 117 6.15 -10.59 11.06
C SER A 117 4.68 -10.36 11.44
N ASP A 118 4.42 -10.25 12.75
CA ASP A 118 3.16 -10.45 13.44
C ASP A 118 2.04 -9.40 13.18
N GLU A 119 2.27 -8.39 12.33
CA GLU A 119 1.26 -7.36 12.04
C GLU A 119 0.97 -7.18 10.54
N PRO A 120 0.39 -8.19 9.92
CA PRO A 120 0.13 -8.17 8.49
C PRO A 120 -0.83 -7.07 8.06
N LYS A 121 -1.72 -6.62 8.96
CA LYS A 121 -2.76 -5.67 8.62
C LYS A 121 -2.23 -4.25 8.38
N ALA A 122 -1.32 -3.77 9.22
CA ALA A 122 -0.75 -2.42 9.04
C ALA A 122 0.03 -2.32 7.73
N LEU A 123 0.85 -3.34 7.42
CA LEU A 123 1.59 -3.39 6.16
C LEU A 123 0.66 -3.55 4.94
N ALA A 124 -0.36 -4.40 5.05
CA ALA A 124 -1.38 -4.54 4.02
C ALA A 124 -2.06 -3.20 3.70
N THR A 125 -2.49 -2.48 4.74
CA THR A 125 -3.11 -1.15 4.57
C THR A 125 -2.11 -0.14 4.01
N ALA A 126 -0.83 -0.18 4.40
CA ALA A 126 0.18 0.71 3.84
C ALA A 126 0.37 0.50 2.34
N ILE A 127 0.48 -0.76 1.88
CA ILE A 127 0.62 -1.09 0.45
C ILE A 127 -0.61 -0.63 -0.33
N THR A 128 -1.80 -1.00 0.12
CA THR A 128 -3.03 -0.72 -0.63
C THR A 128 -3.42 0.76 -0.62
N SER A 129 -3.16 1.47 0.47
CA SER A 129 -3.39 2.93 0.52
C SER A 129 -2.35 3.71 -0.28
N PHE A 130 -1.13 3.19 -0.46
CA PHE A 130 -0.16 3.76 -1.38
C PHE A 130 -0.64 3.64 -2.83
N ASP A 131 -1.16 2.48 -3.23
CA ASP A 131 -1.73 2.27 -4.56
C ASP A 131 -2.95 3.15 -4.80
N CYS A 132 -3.84 3.25 -3.81
CA CYS A 132 -4.96 4.18 -3.82
C CYS A 132 -4.49 5.62 -4.03
N TRP A 133 -3.42 6.04 -3.35
CA TRP A 133 -2.88 7.38 -3.49
C TRP A 133 -2.31 7.66 -4.88
N ILE A 134 -1.63 6.68 -5.49
CA ILE A 134 -1.11 6.77 -6.86
C ILE A 134 -2.27 6.96 -7.84
N GLU A 135 -3.28 6.10 -7.77
CA GLU A 135 -4.44 6.13 -8.64
C GLU A 135 -5.20 7.46 -8.52
N GLN A 136 -5.54 7.88 -7.31
CA GLN A 136 -6.24 9.15 -7.09
C GLN A 136 -5.38 10.38 -7.49
N ALA A 137 -4.05 10.28 -7.40
CA ALA A 137 -3.14 11.33 -7.87
C ALA A 137 -3.05 11.39 -9.40
N GLU A 138 -3.25 10.27 -10.13
CA GLU A 138 -3.37 10.25 -11.58
C GLU A 138 -4.63 10.99 -12.04
N GLU A 139 -5.77 10.75 -11.41
CA GLU A 139 -6.99 11.51 -11.66
C GLU A 139 -6.82 13.02 -11.38
N GLY A 140 -6.09 13.35 -10.31
CA GLY A 140 -5.53 14.67 -10.02
C GLY A 140 -6.51 15.76 -9.60
N TRP A 141 -7.82 15.49 -9.51
CA TRP A 141 -8.85 16.51 -9.22
C TRP A 141 -9.60 16.29 -7.90
N GLN A 142 -9.63 15.07 -7.37
CA GLN A 142 -10.33 14.71 -6.14
C GLN A 142 -9.42 14.86 -4.90
N ASN A 143 -9.13 16.09 -4.49
CA ASN A 143 -8.20 16.35 -3.41
C ASN A 143 -8.56 15.64 -2.09
N ASP A 144 -9.86 15.47 -1.79
CA ASP A 144 -10.32 14.80 -0.57
C ASP A 144 -10.00 13.28 -0.60
N HIS A 145 -10.10 12.64 -1.77
CA HIS A 145 -9.77 11.23 -1.94
C HIS A 145 -8.26 11.02 -1.91
N ILE A 146 -7.49 11.87 -2.60
CA ILE A 146 -6.02 11.88 -2.52
C ILE A 146 -5.57 12.00 -1.05
N ALA A 147 -6.17 12.94 -0.30
CA ALA A 147 -5.86 13.14 1.11
C ALA A 147 -6.23 11.92 1.96
N ALA A 148 -7.38 11.29 1.73
CA ALA A 148 -7.82 10.11 2.46
C ALA A 148 -6.86 8.91 2.27
N CYS A 149 -6.44 8.63 1.02
CA CYS A 149 -5.47 7.56 0.75
C CYS A 149 -4.12 7.85 1.40
N LYS A 150 -3.64 9.09 1.29
CA LYS A 150 -2.41 9.55 1.92
C LYS A 150 -2.45 9.45 3.45
N ASP A 151 -3.55 9.83 4.08
CA ASP A 151 -3.72 9.78 5.54
C ASP A 151 -3.77 8.32 6.03
N ALA A 152 -4.43 7.43 5.28
CA ALA A 152 -4.44 6.00 5.55
C ALA A 152 -3.02 5.40 5.45
N PHE A 153 -2.26 5.76 4.42
CA PHE A 153 -0.86 5.38 4.25
C PHE A 153 -0.01 5.83 5.45
N ASN A 154 -0.02 7.12 5.77
CA ASN A 154 0.78 7.68 6.85
C ASN A 154 0.40 7.11 8.23
N GLY A 155 -0.89 6.84 8.45
CA GLY A 155 -1.38 6.19 9.67
C GLY A 155 -0.85 4.77 9.81
N SER A 156 -0.81 4.03 8.71
CA SER A 156 -0.31 2.65 8.68
C SER A 156 1.21 2.58 8.90
N ILE A 157 1.98 3.45 8.23
CA ILE A 157 3.43 3.55 8.48
C ILE A 157 3.72 3.88 9.94
N ARG A 158 2.99 4.83 10.53
CA ARG A 158 3.15 5.17 11.96
C ARG A 158 2.84 3.98 12.87
N SER A 159 1.78 3.24 12.58
CA SER A 159 1.44 2.02 13.34
C SER A 159 2.58 0.99 13.29
N ILE A 160 3.18 0.82 12.12
CA ILE A 160 4.34 -0.05 11.92
C ILE A 160 5.52 0.44 12.77
N GLU A 161 5.86 1.72 12.68
CA GLU A 161 6.96 2.34 13.45
C GLU A 161 6.80 2.17 14.95
N GLU A 162 5.57 2.33 15.46
CA GLU A 162 5.26 2.16 16.88
C GLU A 162 5.47 0.72 17.35
N GLN A 163 5.12 -0.26 16.52
CA GLN A 163 5.25 -1.68 16.85
C GLN A 163 6.69 -2.14 16.86
N ILE A 164 7.48 -1.76 15.87
CA ILE A 164 8.87 -2.19 15.75
C ILE A 164 9.85 -1.30 16.54
N GLY A 165 9.37 -0.20 17.13
CA GLY A 165 10.20 0.75 17.88
C GLY A 165 11.20 1.49 17.00
N VAL A 166 10.87 1.71 15.72
CA VAL A 166 11.72 2.34 14.71
C VAL A 166 10.99 3.52 14.11
N GLU A 167 11.70 4.59 13.77
CA GLU A 167 11.23 5.70 12.96
C GLU A 167 11.75 5.52 11.52
N ILE A 168 10.87 5.53 10.54
CA ILE A 168 11.24 5.47 9.13
C ILE A 168 11.29 6.89 8.58
N THR A 169 12.45 7.31 8.10
CA THR A 169 12.65 8.65 7.56
C THR A 169 12.15 8.75 6.12
N ASP A 170 11.98 9.97 5.63
CA ASP A 170 11.60 10.26 4.24
C ASP A 170 12.63 9.75 3.22
N ALA A 171 13.89 9.58 3.63
CA ALA A 171 14.91 8.97 2.79
C ALA A 171 14.82 7.44 2.71
N GLY A 172 13.90 6.83 3.47
CA GLY A 172 13.78 5.37 3.57
C GLY A 172 14.82 4.75 4.52
N ASP A 173 15.46 5.56 5.38
CA ASP A 173 16.31 5.07 6.45
C ASP A 173 15.49 4.73 7.69
N ALA A 174 15.97 3.80 8.52
CA ALA A 174 15.35 3.45 9.77
C ALA A 174 16.20 3.94 10.95
N LYS A 175 15.55 4.55 11.95
CA LYS A 175 16.18 4.95 13.20
C LYS A 175 15.53 4.21 14.35
N ALA A 176 16.29 3.37 15.05
CA ALA A 176 15.78 2.66 16.22
C ALA A 176 15.46 3.63 17.35
N ARG A 177 14.28 3.48 17.96
CA ARG A 177 13.87 4.16 19.18
C ARG A 177 14.24 3.28 20.37
N PHE A 178 15.20 3.69 21.18
CA PHE A 178 15.51 3.03 22.45
C PHE A 178 14.91 3.80 23.60
N VAL A 179 14.14 3.12 24.42
CA VAL A 179 13.80 3.58 25.77
C VAL A 179 14.70 2.81 26.73
N VAL A 180 15.74 3.45 27.23
CA VAL A 180 16.60 2.84 28.24
C VAL A 180 15.98 3.09 29.60
N TYR A 181 15.45 2.02 30.21
CA TYR A 181 15.06 2.05 31.62
C TYR A 181 16.29 1.83 32.48
N HIS A 182 16.81 2.88 33.07
CA HIS A 182 17.81 2.78 34.12
C HIS A 182 17.10 2.45 35.42
N ASP A 183 17.34 1.25 35.95
CA ASP A 183 16.98 0.74 37.25
C ASP A 183 15.50 0.87 37.67
N LEU A 184 14.83 -0.27 37.77
CA LEU A 184 13.43 -0.41 38.21
C LEU A 184 13.18 0.09 39.66
N ASN A 185 14.23 0.43 40.42
CA ASN A 185 14.13 0.89 41.79
C ASN A 185 14.38 2.40 41.97
N GLN A 186 14.67 3.14 40.90
CA GLN A 186 14.76 4.61 40.96
C GLN A 186 14.04 5.23 39.76
N PRO A 187 12.94 5.94 39.98
CA PRO A 187 12.22 6.63 38.90
C PRO A 187 12.94 7.94 38.55
N GLN A 188 14.13 7.89 37.96
CA GLN A 188 14.80 9.07 37.44
C GLN A 188 15.23 8.90 36.01
N SER A 189 14.66 9.77 35.18
CA SER A 189 15.00 10.08 33.80
C SER A 189 14.92 8.93 32.79
N VAL A 190 13.83 8.91 32.06
CA VAL A 190 13.74 8.26 30.75
C VAL A 190 14.56 9.10 29.77
N SER A 191 15.67 8.59 29.30
CA SER A 191 16.42 9.17 28.18
C SER A 191 15.98 8.46 26.92
N ALA A 192 15.27 9.15 26.03
CA ALA A 192 15.04 8.67 24.67
C ALA A 192 16.27 8.98 23.83
N GLY A 193 16.89 7.97 23.28
CA GLY A 193 18.00 8.09 22.36
C GLY A 193 17.62 7.53 20.99
N PHE A 194 18.14 8.13 19.93
CA PHE A 194 18.02 7.59 18.58
C PHE A 194 19.36 6.99 18.18
N VAL A 195 19.34 5.79 17.64
CA VAL A 195 20.50 5.20 16.95
C VAL A 195 20.17 5.22 15.45
N HIS A 196 21.03 5.86 14.69
CA HIS A 196 20.96 5.81 13.24
C HIS A 196 21.36 4.38 12.81
N VAL A 197 20.45 3.66 12.23
CA VAL A 197 20.78 2.42 11.53
C VAL A 197 21.18 2.85 10.13
N ALA A 198 22.50 2.84 9.85
CA ALA A 198 23.02 3.28 8.57
C ALA A 198 22.40 2.47 7.42
N SER A 199 21.96 3.19 6.39
CA SER A 199 21.52 2.62 5.14
C SER A 199 22.74 2.20 4.30
N GLU A 200 23.34 1.09 4.63
CA GLU A 200 24.05 0.32 3.61
C GLU A 200 22.99 -0.53 2.89
N PRO A 201 23.06 -0.71 1.57
CA PRO A 201 22.21 -1.67 0.90
C PRO A 201 22.46 -3.01 1.58
N LEU A 202 21.44 -3.49 2.29
CA LEU A 202 21.49 -4.75 3.01
C LEU A 202 21.64 -5.85 1.99
N ASP A 203 22.87 -6.25 1.71
CA ASP A 203 23.17 -7.58 1.23
C ASP A 203 22.55 -8.56 2.21
N ALA A 204 21.83 -9.53 1.74
CA ALA A 204 20.81 -10.37 2.37
C ALA A 204 21.12 -11.01 3.73
N PHE A 205 22.17 -10.64 4.44
CA PHE A 205 22.58 -11.19 5.73
C PHE A 205 23.29 -10.15 6.60
N GLY A 206 22.58 -9.62 7.57
CA GLY A 206 23.22 -9.04 8.73
C GLY A 206 22.81 -7.60 9.06
N VAL A 207 21.92 -7.50 10.03
CA VAL A 207 21.79 -6.28 10.83
C VAL A 207 23.09 -6.12 11.62
N SER A 208 23.99 -5.31 11.13
CA SER A 208 25.13 -4.85 11.93
C SER A 208 24.63 -3.74 12.83
N MET A 209 24.26 -4.10 14.05
CA MET A 209 23.99 -3.11 15.09
C MET A 209 25.32 -2.49 15.52
N VAL A 210 25.64 -1.33 15.02
CA VAL A 210 26.69 -0.48 15.61
C VAL A 210 26.04 0.32 16.73
N ALA A 211 26.10 -0.20 17.95
CA ALA A 211 25.74 0.57 19.13
C ALA A 211 26.89 1.54 19.44
N GLU A 212 26.77 2.79 19.04
CA GLU A 212 27.60 3.85 19.61
C GLU A 212 27.03 4.23 20.98
N THR A 213 27.66 3.72 22.03
CA THR A 213 27.41 4.18 23.40
C THR A 213 28.00 5.56 23.56
N TRP A 214 27.17 6.58 23.64
CA TRP A 214 27.59 7.91 24.10
C TRP A 214 27.66 7.88 25.60
N ASP A 215 28.88 7.75 26.11
CA ASP A 215 29.18 7.96 27.54
C ASP A 215 29.19 9.47 27.76
N ARG A 216 28.11 10.03 28.33
CA ARG A 216 28.13 11.37 28.88
C ARG A 216 28.48 11.28 30.36
N ASN A 217 29.74 11.34 30.65
CA ASN A 217 30.19 11.77 31.96
C ASN A 217 29.91 13.26 32.08
N LEU A 218 28.96 13.63 32.92
CA LEU A 218 28.81 14.90 33.58
C LEU A 218 28.72 14.66 35.08
#